data_d3a257ee916d91995577a582c7b0c18a
#
_entry.id   d3a257ee916d91995577a582c7b0c18a
#
_cell.length_a   1.000
_cell.length_b   1.000
_cell.length_c   1.000
_cell.angle_alpha   90.00
_cell.angle_beta   90.00
_cell.angle_gamma   90.00
#
_symmetry.space_group_name_H-M   'P 1'
#
loop_
_entity.id
_entity.type
_entity.pdbx_description
1 polymer ?
#
loop_
_entity_poly.entity_id
_entity_poly.type
_entity_poly.pdbx_seq_one_letter_code
_entity_poly.pdbx_strand_id
1 'polypeptide(L)'
;MKKFLLIFGLAAVILTGCAHKKADKPKGKKEEITTNLPIISQAEKQEVITKKLVFPKDEQGIQSSQIITYQGKRFIKVIMERIPPTDDSIKNAIKEVGLEETQRLLDESMQKDTDYTQAKTVAGFTGTVQILNENEMKITSTYDFDNLDIEKALTLNYFKNSNLKEMTKMPPEEYINNLLMNGAEEQQ
;
A
#
# COMPACT_ATOMS: atom_id res chain seq x y z
N MET A 1 9.57 37.81 20.05
CA MET A 1 10.94 38.34 20.18
C MET A 1 11.90 37.18 20.34
N LYS A 2 12.85 37.12 19.53
CA LYS A 2 14.18 36.54 19.41
C LYS A 2 14.31 35.61 18.19
N LYS A 3 14.86 36.27 17.17
CA LYS A 3 15.46 35.67 15.98
C LYS A 3 16.75 34.92 16.36
N PHE A 4 17.00 33.75 15.83
CA PHE A 4 18.35 33.22 15.68
C PHE A 4 18.56 32.78 14.24
N LEU A 5 19.32 33.60 13.54
CA LEU A 5 20.01 33.32 12.31
C LEU A 5 21.31 32.59 12.68
N LEU A 6 21.62 31.49 12.04
CA LEU A 6 23.00 30.98 11.96
C LEU A 6 23.27 30.45 10.55
N ILE A 7 24.06 31.23 9.87
CA ILE A 7 24.77 31.00 8.60
C ILE A 7 26.07 30.27 8.98
N PHE A 8 26.46 29.28 8.22
CA PHE A 8 27.83 28.77 8.01
C PHE A 8 27.70 27.49 7.16
N GLY A 9 28.41 27.22 6.12
CA GLY A 9 29.59 27.77 5.51
C GLY A 9 29.99 26.80 4.40
N LEU A 10 30.29 27.39 3.29
CA LEU A 10 30.74 26.74 2.05
C LEU A 10 32.17 26.21 2.25
N ALA A 11 32.46 24.96 1.88
CA ALA A 11 33.83 24.49 1.65
C ALA A 11 33.92 23.69 0.35
N ALA A 12 34.32 24.36 -0.69
CA ALA A 12 34.79 23.76 -1.94
C ALA A 12 36.24 23.26 -1.75
N VAL A 13 36.48 22.02 -2.08
CA VAL A 13 37.85 21.50 -2.24
C VAL A 13 38.05 21.08 -3.70
N ILE A 14 38.75 21.93 -4.42
CA ILE A 14 39.30 21.66 -5.75
C ILE A 14 40.66 20.96 -5.55
N LEU A 15 40.84 19.76 -6.10
CA LEU A 15 42.14 19.17 -6.30
C LEU A 15 42.35 18.86 -7.77
N THR A 16 43.05 19.78 -8.41
CA THR A 16 43.74 19.62 -9.69
C THR A 16 45.01 18.80 -9.49
N GLY A 17 45.25 17.85 -10.35
CA GLY A 17 46.50 17.11 -10.38
C GLY A 17 46.76 16.48 -11.76
N CYS A 18 47.35 17.22 -12.66
CA CYS A 18 47.95 16.72 -13.91
C CYS A 18 49.23 15.96 -13.62
N ALA A 19 49.48 14.85 -14.32
CA ALA A 19 50.83 14.52 -14.80
C ALA A 19 50.79 13.51 -15.96
N HIS A 20 51.21 13.97 -17.09
CA HIS A 20 51.62 13.18 -18.26
C HIS A 20 52.89 12.40 -17.97
N LYS A 21 52.97 11.14 -18.40
CA LYS A 21 54.19 10.56 -18.97
C LYS A 21 53.86 9.50 -20.02
N LYS A 22 54.37 9.78 -21.25
CA LYS A 22 54.51 8.81 -22.35
C LYS A 22 55.69 7.91 -22.05
N ALA A 23 55.59 6.62 -22.32
CA ALA A 23 56.70 5.77 -22.79
C ALA A 23 56.17 4.47 -23.40
N ASP A 24 56.47 4.29 -24.64
CA ASP A 24 56.82 3.10 -25.42
C ASP A 24 56.02 1.79 -25.37
N LYS A 25 55.66 1.38 -26.61
CA LYS A 25 55.21 0.05 -27.01
C LYS A 25 56.33 -0.99 -26.93
N PRO A 26 55.99 -2.27 -26.64
CA PRO A 26 56.32 -3.32 -27.57
C PRO A 26 55.11 -4.11 -28.08
N LYS A 27 55.22 -4.54 -29.32
CA LYS A 27 54.32 -5.49 -30.02
C LYS A 27 54.32 -6.85 -29.30
N GLY A 28 53.14 -7.36 -29.01
CA GLY A 28 52.95 -8.73 -28.55
C GLY A 28 51.50 -9.17 -28.80
N LYS A 29 51.36 -10.12 -29.72
CA LYS A 29 50.27 -11.06 -30.01
C LYS A 29 48.86 -10.72 -29.49
N LYS A 30 47.95 -10.56 -30.45
CA LYS A 30 46.51 -10.72 -30.27
C LYS A 30 46.22 -12.16 -29.81
N GLU A 31 45.91 -12.33 -28.54
CA GLU A 31 45.04 -13.40 -28.06
C GLU A 31 43.62 -12.82 -27.99
N GLU A 32 42.78 -13.28 -28.86
CA GLU A 32 41.31 -13.05 -28.73
C GLU A 32 40.88 -13.79 -27.47
N ILE A 33 40.79 -13.04 -26.37
CA ILE A 33 40.03 -13.48 -25.22
C ILE A 33 38.58 -13.28 -25.58
N THR A 34 37.95 -14.31 -26.16
CA THR A 34 36.49 -14.44 -26.20
C THR A 34 36.03 -14.67 -24.78
N THR A 35 35.87 -13.58 -24.00
CA THR A 35 35.11 -13.62 -22.77
C THR A 35 33.62 -13.76 -23.14
N ASN A 36 33.21 -15.00 -23.37
CA ASN A 36 31.81 -15.40 -23.24
C ASN A 36 31.49 -15.32 -21.74
N LEU A 37 31.38 -14.11 -21.21
CA LEU A 37 30.63 -13.89 -19.99
C LEU A 37 29.16 -14.13 -20.37
N PRO A 38 28.48 -15.12 -19.77
CA PRO A 38 27.04 -15.20 -19.92
C PRO A 38 26.49 -13.87 -19.41
N ILE A 39 25.92 -13.08 -20.33
CA ILE A 39 25.04 -11.98 -19.93
C ILE A 39 23.86 -12.67 -19.29
N ILE A 40 23.96 -12.92 -17.99
CA ILE A 40 22.83 -13.30 -17.16
C ILE A 40 21.99 -12.03 -17.05
N SER A 41 21.19 -11.77 -18.07
CA SER A 41 19.97 -10.98 -17.90
C SER A 41 18.94 -11.86 -17.18
N GLN A 42 19.29 -12.30 -15.98
CA GLN A 42 18.30 -12.68 -15.01
C GLN A 42 17.70 -11.36 -14.51
N ALA A 43 16.71 -10.84 -15.26
CA ALA A 43 15.59 -10.22 -14.58
C ALA A 43 15.05 -11.34 -13.68
N GLU A 44 15.55 -11.41 -12.44
CA GLU A 44 14.97 -12.25 -11.42
C GLU A 44 13.48 -11.97 -11.46
N LYS A 45 12.68 -12.96 -11.87
CA LYS A 45 11.25 -12.90 -11.69
C LYS A 45 11.04 -12.84 -10.19
N GLN A 46 10.93 -11.62 -9.67
CA GLN A 46 10.66 -11.42 -8.25
C GLN A 46 9.38 -12.18 -7.94
N GLU A 47 9.42 -12.99 -6.90
CA GLU A 47 8.28 -13.78 -6.45
C GLU A 47 7.12 -12.85 -6.04
N VAL A 48 5.89 -13.30 -6.31
CA VAL A 48 4.69 -12.63 -5.79
C VAL A 48 4.48 -13.11 -4.36
N ILE A 49 4.49 -12.19 -3.42
CA ILE A 49 4.37 -12.45 -1.99
C ILE A 49 3.03 -11.91 -1.51
N THR A 50 2.34 -12.70 -0.66
CA THR A 50 1.13 -12.26 0.03
C THR A 50 1.33 -12.38 1.53
N LYS A 51 1.04 -11.31 2.26
CA LYS A 51 1.10 -11.26 3.72
C LYS A 51 -0.25 -10.82 4.28
N LYS A 52 -0.68 -11.45 5.36
CA LYS A 52 -1.86 -11.06 6.13
C LYS A 52 -1.42 -10.48 7.46
N LEU A 53 -1.80 -9.24 7.72
CA LEU A 53 -1.52 -8.51 8.94
C LEU A 53 -2.83 -8.23 9.67
N VAL A 54 -2.87 -8.54 10.96
CA VAL A 54 -4.06 -8.37 11.80
C VAL A 54 -3.69 -7.50 13.00
N PHE A 55 -4.48 -6.47 13.24
CA PHE A 55 -4.38 -5.65 14.43
C PHE A 55 -5.23 -6.25 15.55
N PRO A 56 -4.82 -6.14 16.81
CA PRO A 56 -5.71 -6.42 17.93
C PRO A 56 -6.95 -5.52 17.88
N LYS A 57 -8.03 -5.95 18.53
CA LYS A 57 -9.23 -5.10 18.65
C LYS A 57 -8.86 -3.79 19.36
N ASP A 58 -9.30 -2.69 18.79
CA ASP A 58 -9.12 -1.36 19.39
C ASP A 58 -10.09 -1.13 20.59
N GLU A 59 -9.99 0.04 21.20
CA GLU A 59 -10.86 0.44 22.36
C GLU A 59 -12.36 0.45 22.01
N GLN A 60 -12.71 0.53 20.72
CA GLN A 60 -14.08 0.50 20.22
C GLN A 60 -14.52 -0.93 19.85
N GLY A 61 -13.66 -1.92 20.07
CA GLY A 61 -13.91 -3.32 19.72
C GLY A 61 -13.76 -3.63 18.23
N ILE A 62 -13.20 -2.73 17.43
CA ILE A 62 -13.01 -2.90 15.98
C ILE A 62 -11.75 -3.71 15.74
N GLN A 63 -11.86 -4.84 15.07
CA GLN A 63 -10.73 -5.57 14.55
C GLN A 63 -10.43 -5.13 13.12
N SER A 64 -9.16 -4.85 12.82
CA SER A 64 -8.70 -4.48 11.48
C SER A 64 -7.69 -5.48 10.96
N SER A 65 -7.72 -5.76 9.67
CA SER A 65 -6.70 -6.59 9.00
C SER A 65 -6.39 -6.06 7.61
N GLN A 66 -5.20 -6.41 7.11
CA GLN A 66 -4.76 -6.11 5.76
C GLN A 66 -4.13 -7.34 5.12
N ILE A 67 -4.56 -7.66 3.91
CA ILE A 67 -3.94 -8.70 3.07
C ILE A 67 -3.23 -7.96 1.94
N ILE A 68 -1.89 -8.06 1.90
CA ILE A 68 -1.03 -7.30 1.01
C ILE A 68 -0.35 -8.27 0.07
N THR A 69 -0.64 -8.16 -1.23
CA THR A 69 0.03 -8.90 -2.30
C THR A 69 0.93 -7.94 -3.05
N TYR A 70 2.21 -8.31 -3.21
CA TYR A 70 3.21 -7.47 -3.85
C TYR A 70 4.26 -8.29 -4.62
N GLN A 71 5.00 -7.62 -5.48
CA GLN A 71 6.12 -8.19 -6.24
C GLN A 71 7.27 -7.17 -6.24
N GLY A 72 8.36 -7.51 -5.59
CA GLY A 72 9.46 -6.59 -5.39
C GLY A 72 9.03 -5.29 -4.72
N LYS A 73 9.20 -4.16 -5.38
CA LYS A 73 8.84 -2.84 -4.84
C LYS A 73 7.42 -2.37 -5.22
N ARG A 74 6.60 -3.22 -5.82
CA ARG A 74 5.29 -2.85 -6.35
C ARG A 74 4.17 -3.59 -5.63
N PHE A 75 3.18 -2.85 -5.14
CA PHE A 75 1.91 -3.45 -4.73
C PHE A 75 1.18 -4.02 -5.95
N ILE A 76 0.57 -5.18 -5.78
CA ILE A 76 -0.35 -5.80 -6.76
C ILE A 76 -1.78 -5.62 -6.26
N LYS A 77 -2.04 -6.03 -5.02
CA LYS A 77 -3.37 -5.96 -4.41
C LYS A 77 -3.26 -5.72 -2.92
N VAL A 78 -4.14 -4.87 -2.40
CA VAL A 78 -4.32 -4.71 -0.95
C VAL A 78 -5.80 -4.85 -0.63
N ILE A 79 -6.12 -5.73 0.34
CA ILE A 79 -7.46 -5.88 0.88
C ILE A 79 -7.40 -5.39 2.33
N MET A 80 -8.21 -4.41 2.66
CA MET A 80 -8.38 -3.91 4.02
C MET A 80 -9.74 -4.36 4.54
N GLU A 81 -9.74 -5.03 5.69
CA GLU A 81 -10.95 -5.47 6.36
C GLU A 81 -11.06 -4.79 7.73
N ARG A 82 -12.24 -4.39 8.08
CA ARG A 82 -12.61 -3.91 9.41
C ARG A 82 -13.85 -4.62 9.87
N ILE A 83 -13.85 -5.06 11.12
CA ILE A 83 -14.99 -5.75 11.75
C ILE A 83 -15.44 -4.92 12.94
N PRO A 84 -16.23 -3.84 12.70
CA PRO A 84 -16.84 -3.08 13.78
C PRO A 84 -18.02 -3.84 14.39
N PRO A 85 -18.36 -3.55 15.66
CA PRO A 85 -19.64 -3.97 16.21
C PRO A 85 -20.81 -3.30 15.45
N THR A 86 -21.95 -4.01 15.32
CA THR A 86 -23.17 -3.43 14.78
C THR A 86 -23.72 -2.38 15.75
N ASP A 87 -24.23 -1.28 15.20
CA ASP A 87 -24.95 -0.29 15.99
C ASP A 87 -26.36 -0.74 16.35
N ASP A 88 -27.02 0.00 17.24
CA ASP A 88 -28.35 -0.37 17.72
C ASP A 88 -29.42 -0.29 16.62
N SER A 89 -29.24 0.55 15.60
CA SER A 89 -30.18 0.65 14.48
C SER A 89 -30.18 -0.63 13.64
N ILE A 90 -29.00 -1.15 13.33
CA ILE A 90 -28.83 -2.43 12.62
C ILE A 90 -29.36 -3.59 13.46
N LYS A 91 -29.05 -3.63 14.78
CA LYS A 91 -29.58 -4.66 15.68
C LYS A 91 -31.10 -4.69 15.73
N ASN A 92 -31.71 -3.51 15.79
CA ASN A 92 -33.20 -3.40 15.80
C ASN A 92 -33.77 -3.83 14.46
N ALA A 93 -33.20 -3.41 13.34
CA ALA A 93 -33.62 -3.84 12.02
C ALA A 93 -33.55 -5.37 11.87
N ILE A 94 -32.46 -6.00 12.31
CA ILE A 94 -32.32 -7.48 12.28
C ILE A 94 -33.46 -8.16 13.08
N LYS A 95 -33.82 -7.60 14.25
CA LYS A 95 -34.92 -8.14 15.06
C LYS A 95 -36.30 -7.99 14.41
N GLU A 96 -36.50 -6.90 13.68
CA GLU A 96 -37.78 -6.58 13.05
C GLU A 96 -38.00 -7.31 11.72
N VAL A 97 -36.98 -7.32 10.86
CA VAL A 97 -37.11 -7.81 9.48
C VAL A 97 -36.15 -8.95 9.12
N GLY A 98 -35.24 -9.34 10.02
CA GLY A 98 -34.25 -10.38 9.82
C GLY A 98 -32.98 -9.88 9.15
N LEU A 99 -31.92 -10.71 9.19
CA LEU A 99 -30.57 -10.33 8.74
C LEU A 99 -30.53 -10.06 7.22
N GLU A 100 -31.15 -10.91 6.42
CA GLU A 100 -31.11 -10.81 4.95
C GLU A 100 -31.78 -9.51 4.46
N GLU A 101 -32.95 -9.18 4.99
CA GLU A 101 -33.63 -7.96 4.63
C GLU A 101 -32.91 -6.71 5.15
N THR A 102 -32.32 -6.78 6.34
CA THR A 102 -31.47 -5.70 6.87
C THR A 102 -30.26 -5.46 5.98
N GLN A 103 -29.60 -6.52 5.50
CA GLN A 103 -28.49 -6.40 4.54
C GLN A 103 -28.94 -5.71 3.25
N ARG A 104 -30.10 -6.10 2.69
CA ARG A 104 -30.66 -5.49 1.49
C ARG A 104 -30.91 -3.99 1.68
N LEU A 105 -31.51 -3.60 2.81
CA LEU A 105 -31.74 -2.20 3.16
C LEU A 105 -30.45 -1.40 3.33
N LEU A 106 -29.42 -2.01 3.93
CA LEU A 106 -28.09 -1.41 4.04
C LEU A 106 -27.48 -1.17 2.67
N ASP A 107 -27.54 -2.16 1.78
CA ASP A 107 -27.00 -2.05 0.42
C ASP A 107 -27.72 -0.94 -0.36
N GLU A 108 -29.03 -0.82 -0.23
CA GLU A 108 -29.81 0.27 -0.84
C GLU A 108 -29.44 1.65 -0.26
N SER A 109 -29.19 1.73 1.04
CA SER A 109 -28.72 2.96 1.68
C SER A 109 -27.35 3.38 1.16
N MET A 110 -26.42 2.43 1.05
CA MET A 110 -25.09 2.67 0.50
C MET A 110 -25.11 3.14 -0.96
N GLN A 111 -26.06 2.64 -1.78
CA GLN A 111 -26.23 3.13 -3.16
C GLN A 111 -26.71 4.59 -3.23
N LYS A 112 -27.24 5.14 -2.14
CA LYS A 112 -27.66 6.55 -2.03
C LYS A 112 -26.56 7.44 -1.43
N ASP A 113 -25.53 6.84 -0.84
CA ASP A 113 -24.37 7.56 -0.31
C ASP A 113 -23.50 8.06 -1.46
N THR A 114 -23.31 9.38 -1.54
CA THR A 114 -22.58 10.02 -2.64
C THR A 114 -21.11 9.66 -2.64
N ASP A 115 -20.47 9.63 -1.46
CA ASP A 115 -19.03 9.34 -1.35
C ASP A 115 -18.75 7.88 -1.75
N TYR A 116 -19.60 6.94 -1.29
CA TYR A 116 -19.48 5.54 -1.67
C TYR A 116 -19.73 5.31 -3.17
N THR A 117 -20.77 5.92 -3.74
CA THR A 117 -21.08 5.77 -5.16
C THR A 117 -20.01 6.37 -6.06
N GLN A 118 -19.40 7.49 -5.67
CA GLN A 118 -18.24 8.06 -6.36
C GLN A 118 -17.03 7.13 -6.24
N ALA A 119 -16.74 6.57 -5.06
CA ALA A 119 -15.64 5.64 -4.87
C ALA A 119 -15.75 4.41 -5.78
N LYS A 120 -16.94 3.86 -5.96
CA LYS A 120 -17.20 2.73 -6.89
C LYS A 120 -16.88 3.03 -8.35
N THR A 121 -16.77 4.29 -8.75
CA THR A 121 -16.38 4.68 -10.11
C THR A 121 -14.86 4.72 -10.32
N VAL A 122 -14.07 4.47 -9.27
CA VAL A 122 -12.61 4.38 -9.36
C VAL A 122 -12.23 2.99 -9.88
N ALA A 123 -11.56 2.95 -11.03
CA ALA A 123 -11.05 1.70 -11.57
C ALA A 123 -10.11 1.04 -10.55
N GLY A 124 -10.17 -0.29 -10.41
CA GLY A 124 -9.32 -1.04 -9.48
C GLY A 124 -9.74 -0.93 -7.99
N PHE A 125 -10.81 -0.22 -7.66
CA PHE A 125 -11.36 -0.18 -6.31
C PHE A 125 -12.66 -0.95 -6.19
N THR A 126 -12.80 -1.69 -5.08
CA THR A 126 -14.08 -2.32 -4.69
C THR A 126 -14.28 -2.17 -3.19
N GLY A 127 -15.43 -1.67 -2.78
CA GLY A 127 -15.86 -1.57 -1.38
C GLY A 127 -17.12 -2.41 -1.14
N THR A 128 -17.19 -3.12 0.00
CA THR A 128 -18.37 -3.87 0.43
C THR A 128 -18.59 -3.72 1.92
N VAL A 129 -19.84 -3.78 2.34
CA VAL A 129 -20.24 -3.85 3.75
C VAL A 129 -21.17 -5.05 3.90
N GLN A 130 -20.84 -5.95 4.83
CA GLN A 130 -21.60 -7.17 5.08
C GLN A 130 -21.95 -7.26 6.57
N ILE A 131 -23.22 -7.52 6.87
CA ILE A 131 -23.65 -7.86 8.22
C ILE A 131 -23.32 -9.33 8.45
N LEU A 132 -22.39 -9.63 9.37
CA LEU A 132 -21.99 -11.01 9.68
C LEU A 132 -23.01 -11.70 10.60
N ASN A 133 -23.48 -10.95 11.60
CA ASN A 133 -24.45 -11.37 12.59
C ASN A 133 -25.00 -10.13 13.30
N GLU A 134 -25.84 -10.30 14.33
CA GLU A 134 -26.42 -9.19 15.09
C GLU A 134 -25.40 -8.30 15.82
N ASN A 135 -24.15 -8.77 16.01
CA ASN A 135 -23.13 -8.06 16.78
C ASN A 135 -21.98 -7.52 15.95
N GLU A 136 -21.76 -8.00 14.73
CA GLU A 136 -20.59 -7.66 13.92
C GLU A 136 -20.96 -7.43 12.46
N MET A 137 -20.34 -6.41 11.88
CA MET A 137 -20.31 -6.16 10.43
C MET A 137 -18.90 -6.31 9.89
N LYS A 138 -18.75 -6.55 8.61
CA LYS A 138 -17.47 -6.54 7.92
C LYS A 138 -17.48 -5.50 6.81
N ILE A 139 -16.52 -4.59 6.87
CA ILE A 139 -16.25 -3.59 5.84
C ILE A 139 -14.99 -4.02 5.12
N THR A 140 -15.08 -4.23 3.82
CA THR A 140 -13.93 -4.63 2.99
C THR A 140 -13.67 -3.57 1.93
N SER A 141 -12.41 -3.12 1.82
CA SER A 141 -11.92 -2.25 0.76
C SER A 141 -10.80 -2.98 0.01
N THR A 142 -10.98 -3.22 -1.27
CA THR A 142 -9.99 -3.88 -2.13
C THR A 142 -9.42 -2.87 -3.12
N TYR A 143 -8.10 -2.83 -3.21
CA TYR A 143 -7.31 -2.02 -4.13
C TYR A 143 -6.53 -2.95 -5.05
N ASP A 144 -6.87 -2.98 -6.32
CA ASP A 144 -6.13 -3.67 -7.38
C ASP A 144 -5.19 -2.66 -8.05
N PHE A 145 -3.93 -2.62 -7.62
CA PHE A 145 -2.95 -1.63 -8.04
C PHE A 145 -2.56 -1.73 -9.52
N ASP A 146 -2.83 -2.86 -10.18
CA ASP A 146 -2.59 -2.98 -11.61
C ASP A 146 -3.62 -2.19 -12.44
N ASN A 147 -4.81 -1.94 -11.86
CA ASN A 147 -5.91 -1.24 -12.51
C ASN A 147 -6.37 0.03 -11.76
N LEU A 148 -5.77 0.35 -10.61
CA LEU A 148 -6.24 1.41 -9.72
C LEU A 148 -5.97 2.81 -10.30
N ASP A 149 -7.03 3.58 -10.52
CA ASP A 149 -6.94 5.01 -10.81
C ASP A 149 -6.63 5.79 -9.51
N ILE A 150 -5.33 5.82 -9.16
CA ILE A 150 -4.83 6.43 -7.93
C ILE A 150 -5.10 7.94 -7.92
N GLU A 151 -4.91 8.63 -9.04
CA GLU A 151 -5.09 10.07 -9.14
C GLU A 151 -6.53 10.44 -8.82
N LYS A 152 -7.49 9.77 -9.45
CA LYS A 152 -8.91 9.95 -9.17
C LYS A 152 -9.25 9.60 -7.73
N ALA A 153 -8.78 8.46 -7.22
CA ALA A 153 -9.03 8.04 -5.83
C ALA A 153 -8.62 9.12 -4.83
N LEU A 154 -7.42 9.68 -4.96
CA LEU A 154 -6.89 10.69 -4.04
C LEU A 154 -7.67 12.01 -4.04
N THR A 155 -8.54 12.27 -5.03
CA THR A 155 -9.41 13.46 -5.06
C THR A 155 -10.72 13.27 -4.29
N LEU A 156 -11.14 12.02 -4.05
CA LEU A 156 -12.45 11.72 -3.46
C LEU A 156 -12.39 11.69 -1.93
N ASN A 157 -13.47 12.20 -1.30
CA ASN A 157 -13.60 12.23 0.15
C ASN A 157 -13.52 10.85 0.78
N TYR A 158 -14.07 9.84 0.14
CA TYR A 158 -14.06 8.44 0.59
C TYR A 158 -12.66 7.94 0.95
N PHE A 159 -11.63 8.33 0.20
CA PHE A 159 -10.27 7.85 0.40
C PHE A 159 -9.39 8.75 1.29
N LYS A 160 -9.90 9.88 1.79
CA LYS A 160 -9.10 10.83 2.59
C LYS A 160 -8.46 10.20 3.83
N ASN A 161 -9.15 9.26 4.46
CA ASN A 161 -8.69 8.57 5.66
C ASN A 161 -8.17 7.16 5.36
N SER A 162 -7.96 6.82 4.09
CA SER A 162 -7.34 5.55 3.70
C SER A 162 -5.82 5.69 3.68
N ASN A 163 -5.11 4.56 3.85
CA ASN A 163 -3.64 4.54 3.74
C ASN A 163 -3.16 4.59 2.28
N LEU A 164 -4.05 4.85 1.31
CA LEU A 164 -3.71 4.83 -0.12
C LEU A 164 -2.57 5.79 -0.45
N LYS A 165 -2.60 7.01 0.11
CA LYS A 165 -1.55 8.01 -0.10
C LYS A 165 -0.18 7.57 0.43
N GLU A 166 -0.14 6.80 1.50
CA GLU A 166 1.10 6.26 2.08
C GLU A 166 1.63 5.13 1.22
N MET A 167 0.77 4.22 0.78
CA MET A 167 1.14 3.13 -0.13
C MET A 167 1.74 3.62 -1.44
N THR A 168 1.39 4.82 -1.91
CA THR A 168 2.00 5.40 -3.13
C THR A 168 3.39 5.97 -2.91
N LYS A 169 3.84 6.14 -1.66
CA LYS A 169 5.10 6.82 -1.31
C LYS A 169 6.21 5.88 -0.86
N MET A 170 5.89 4.67 -0.49
CA MET A 170 6.84 3.72 0.06
C MET A 170 6.69 2.33 -0.58
N PRO A 171 7.77 1.53 -0.62
CA PRO A 171 7.68 0.15 -1.10
C PRO A 171 6.88 -0.73 -0.13
N PRO A 172 6.31 -1.86 -0.61
CA PRO A 172 5.47 -2.75 0.20
C PRO A 172 6.11 -3.23 1.50
N GLU A 173 7.38 -3.59 1.48
CA GLU A 173 8.09 -4.07 2.67
C GLU A 173 8.21 -2.99 3.76
N GLU A 174 8.48 -1.75 3.37
CA GLU A 174 8.51 -0.62 4.30
C GLU A 174 7.11 -0.36 4.88
N TYR A 175 6.09 -0.40 4.05
CA TYR A 175 4.69 -0.28 4.49
C TYR A 175 4.32 -1.38 5.49
N ILE A 176 4.64 -2.65 5.19
CA ILE A 176 4.39 -3.79 6.08
C ILE A 176 5.13 -3.62 7.41
N ASN A 177 6.41 -3.23 7.38
CA ASN A 177 7.18 -2.97 8.59
C ASN A 177 6.57 -1.86 9.46
N ASN A 178 6.04 -0.80 8.83
CA ASN A 178 5.33 0.25 9.56
C ASN A 178 4.06 -0.29 10.23
N LEU A 179 3.30 -1.16 9.58
CA LEU A 179 2.12 -1.79 10.19
C LEU A 179 2.51 -2.67 11.39
N LEU A 180 3.57 -3.48 11.26
CA LEU A 180 4.09 -4.32 12.36
C LEU A 180 4.56 -3.46 13.54
N MET A 181 5.28 -2.36 13.29
CA MET A 181 5.71 -1.43 14.34
C MET A 181 4.53 -0.73 15.03
N ASN A 182 3.40 -0.59 14.35
CA ASN A 182 2.15 -0.06 14.89
C ASN A 182 1.23 -1.13 15.51
N GLY A 183 1.75 -2.31 15.80
CA GLY A 183 1.06 -3.35 16.57
C GLY A 183 0.27 -4.37 15.73
N ALA A 184 0.44 -4.39 14.41
CA ALA A 184 -0.08 -5.49 13.62
C ALA A 184 0.75 -6.76 13.84
N GLU A 185 0.10 -7.92 13.74
CA GLU A 185 0.72 -9.24 13.80
C GLU A 185 0.55 -9.95 12.44
N GLU A 186 1.64 -10.55 11.94
CA GLU A 186 1.58 -11.35 10.72
C GLU A 186 0.94 -12.70 11.02
N GLN A 187 -0.11 -13.06 10.30
CA GLN A 187 -0.75 -14.37 10.35
C GLN A 187 -0.27 -15.23 9.18
N GLN A 188 0.12 -16.46 9.49
CA GLN A 188 0.48 -17.49 8.50
C GLN A 188 -0.76 -18.04 7.79
#